data_d51e643c9c9eb2252acca03f3800e26c
#
_entry.id   d51e643c9c9eb2252acca03f3800e26c
#
_cell.length_a   1.000
_cell.length_b   1.000
_cell.length_c   1.000
_cell.angle_alpha   90.00
_cell.angle_beta   90.00
_cell.angle_gamma   90.00
#
_symmetry.space_group_name_H-M   'P 1'
#
loop_
_entity.id
_entity.type
_entity.pdbx_description
1 polymer ?
#
loop_
_entity_poly.entity_id
_entity_poly.type
_entity_poly.pdbx_seq_one_letter_code
_entity_poly.pdbx_strand_id
1 'polypeptide(L)'
;MNKSIIRYILGHVFLLTSCLMLLPALVGLIYLEHEAVAYLIVASACFLSGFIMTRNKPENTTLYLKEGCISTSLAWILLSLIGCLPFFVTGEIPSFTDALFETISGFTTTGASILANVEGLSHCSLLWRSFTHWIGGMGVLVFLLAIVPLSGGSNINLMRAESPGPSVGKLVPKMKYTARILYIIYFGLTLIQFILLIIGRMPVFDAVCTAFGTAGTGGFGIKNDSIAGYSPYIQWVTTVFMLLFGVNFNAYYFILFGNAKKAFKMEEVRWYFIVVIVSAAIITIELCRAATPFATALRDSAFQVASIITTTGFSTTDFNLWSGTCKTILVILMFIGACAGSTGGGMKVSRFVILFKTVFKELDSYIHPKRIQKLALDGKPIDHDVVRSINVYFITFAVIFVISLFLVSFEENDLVTNFTAVAATINNIGPGLELAGPTQNFGHFSMLTKYVLMFDMLAGRLELFPLLILFHPAVWKDLHTKHRNWRRRRK
;
A
#
# COMPACT_ATOMS: atom_id res chain seq x y z
N MET A 1 4.72 -26.81 10.33
CA MET A 1 5.03 -25.76 9.34
C MET A 1 5.75 -26.37 8.14
N ASN A 2 5.27 -26.09 6.95
CA ASN A 2 5.85 -26.59 5.68
C ASN A 2 6.94 -25.64 5.15
N LYS A 3 8.19 -25.85 5.57
CA LYS A 3 9.33 -24.99 5.17
C LYS A 3 9.66 -25.08 3.68
N SER A 4 9.41 -26.25 3.04
CA SER A 4 9.72 -26.46 1.62
C SER A 4 8.90 -25.56 0.73
N ILE A 5 7.59 -25.40 1.03
CA ILE A 5 6.72 -24.54 0.23
C ILE A 5 7.02 -23.05 0.45
N ILE A 6 7.34 -22.65 1.70
CA ILE A 6 7.74 -21.26 2.01
C ILE A 6 9.01 -20.92 1.22
N ARG A 7 10.06 -21.76 1.28
CA ARG A 7 11.28 -21.57 0.50
C ARG A 7 11.00 -21.46 -1.01
N TYR A 8 10.13 -22.33 -1.53
CA TYR A 8 9.78 -22.36 -2.94
C TYR A 8 9.06 -21.09 -3.39
N ILE A 9 8.12 -20.58 -2.57
CA ILE A 9 7.42 -19.31 -2.81
C ILE A 9 8.42 -18.16 -2.79
N LEU A 10 9.26 -18.05 -1.75
CA LEU A 10 10.25 -16.99 -1.65
C LEU A 10 11.25 -17.03 -2.81
N GLY A 11 11.67 -18.22 -3.24
CA GLY A 11 12.52 -18.37 -4.42
C GLY A 11 11.89 -17.80 -5.70
N HIS A 12 10.57 -17.97 -5.91
CA HIS A 12 9.88 -17.34 -7.03
C HIS A 12 9.75 -15.83 -6.88
N VAL A 13 9.61 -15.32 -5.65
CA VAL A 13 9.65 -13.88 -5.39
C VAL A 13 11.01 -13.31 -5.79
N PHE A 14 12.14 -13.98 -5.44
CA PHE A 14 13.48 -13.57 -5.87
C PHE A 14 13.64 -13.56 -7.40
N LEU A 15 13.19 -14.63 -8.08
CA LEU A 15 13.22 -14.67 -9.55
C LEU A 15 12.42 -13.54 -10.18
N LEU A 16 11.23 -13.27 -9.63
CA LEU A 16 10.40 -12.17 -10.08
C LEU A 16 11.10 -10.83 -9.89
N THR A 17 11.65 -10.58 -8.68
CA THR A 17 12.37 -9.33 -8.37
C THR A 17 13.56 -9.13 -9.29
N SER A 18 14.32 -10.19 -9.58
CA SER A 18 15.41 -10.15 -10.57
C SER A 18 14.93 -9.65 -11.93
N CYS A 19 13.83 -10.21 -12.45
CA CYS A 19 13.25 -9.77 -13.72
C CYS A 19 12.77 -8.30 -13.67
N LEU A 20 12.15 -7.89 -12.56
CA LEU A 20 11.65 -6.53 -12.41
C LEU A 20 12.78 -5.48 -12.31
N MET A 21 13.91 -5.84 -11.70
CA MET A 21 15.10 -4.98 -11.63
C MET A 21 15.79 -4.75 -12.98
N LEU A 22 15.51 -5.57 -14.00
CA LEU A 22 16.03 -5.34 -15.35
C LEU A 22 15.44 -4.08 -15.99
N LEU A 23 14.23 -3.65 -15.59
CA LEU A 23 13.61 -2.45 -16.15
C LEU A 23 14.37 -1.16 -15.77
N PRO A 24 14.64 -0.85 -14.47
CA PRO A 24 15.48 0.28 -14.12
C PRO A 24 16.91 0.15 -14.66
N ALA A 25 17.50 -1.05 -14.69
CA ALA A 25 18.80 -1.25 -15.32
C ALA A 25 18.81 -0.86 -16.81
N LEU A 26 17.78 -1.23 -17.55
CA LEU A 26 17.61 -0.87 -18.96
C LEU A 26 17.52 0.66 -19.12
N VAL A 27 16.76 1.34 -18.26
CA VAL A 27 16.65 2.81 -18.30
C VAL A 27 17.99 3.45 -18.00
N GLY A 28 18.73 3.01 -16.98
CA GLY A 28 20.07 3.52 -16.72
C GLY A 28 21.03 3.31 -17.88
N LEU A 29 20.93 2.20 -18.62
CA LEU A 29 21.71 1.99 -19.84
C LEU A 29 21.31 2.96 -20.97
N ILE A 30 20.03 3.29 -21.11
CA ILE A 30 19.56 4.28 -22.11
C ILE A 30 20.10 5.68 -21.80
N TYR A 31 20.14 6.06 -20.52
CA TYR A 31 20.68 7.35 -20.07
C TYR A 31 22.20 7.34 -19.84
N LEU A 32 22.88 6.20 -20.12
CA LEU A 32 24.32 6.02 -19.95
C LEU A 32 24.80 6.23 -18.51
N GLU A 33 23.99 5.84 -17.55
CA GLU A 33 24.27 5.93 -16.11
C GLU A 33 25.04 4.68 -15.63
N HIS A 34 26.08 4.87 -14.80
CA HIS A 34 26.86 3.74 -14.26
C HIS A 34 26.13 3.03 -13.11
N GLU A 35 25.17 3.67 -12.50
CA GLU A 35 24.27 3.09 -11.49
C GLU A 35 23.52 1.86 -12.02
N ALA A 36 23.27 1.78 -13.33
CA ALA A 36 22.69 0.60 -14.00
C ALA A 36 23.43 -0.70 -13.68
N VAL A 37 24.75 -0.65 -13.50
CA VAL A 37 25.59 -1.82 -13.19
C VAL A 37 25.22 -2.39 -11.83
N ALA A 38 24.94 -1.56 -10.82
CA ALA A 38 24.52 -2.01 -9.50
C ALA A 38 23.18 -2.77 -9.56
N TYR A 39 22.21 -2.29 -10.36
CA TYR A 39 20.95 -2.98 -10.60
C TYR A 39 21.15 -4.34 -11.25
N LEU A 40 22.05 -4.46 -12.23
CA LEU A 40 22.38 -5.73 -12.89
C LEU A 40 23.06 -6.73 -11.94
N ILE A 41 23.97 -6.26 -11.08
CA ILE A 41 24.65 -7.10 -10.08
C ILE A 41 23.63 -7.65 -9.08
N VAL A 42 22.76 -6.79 -8.51
CA VAL A 42 21.74 -7.20 -7.55
C VAL A 42 20.71 -8.12 -8.21
N ALA A 43 20.26 -7.82 -9.44
CA ALA A 43 19.37 -8.68 -10.20
C ALA A 43 19.98 -10.08 -10.43
N SER A 44 21.26 -10.16 -10.78
CA SER A 44 21.98 -11.43 -11.00
C SER A 44 22.10 -12.24 -9.71
N ALA A 45 22.41 -11.60 -8.58
CA ALA A 45 22.46 -12.23 -7.27
C ALA A 45 21.08 -12.76 -6.84
N CYS A 46 20.03 -11.98 -7.08
CA CYS A 46 18.63 -12.39 -6.87
C CYS A 46 18.25 -13.59 -7.73
N PHE A 47 18.60 -13.56 -9.02
CA PHE A 47 18.32 -14.67 -9.93
C PHE A 47 18.97 -15.96 -9.44
N LEU A 48 20.27 -15.92 -9.11
CA LEU A 48 21.00 -17.08 -8.63
C LEU A 48 20.40 -17.63 -7.33
N SER A 49 20.11 -16.76 -6.37
CA SER A 49 19.48 -17.14 -5.10
C SER A 49 18.10 -17.76 -5.32
N GLY A 50 17.26 -17.14 -6.13
CA GLY A 50 15.93 -17.62 -6.49
C GLY A 50 15.98 -18.96 -7.22
N PHE A 51 16.92 -19.14 -8.15
CA PHE A 51 17.13 -20.39 -8.88
C PHE A 51 17.51 -21.54 -7.93
N ILE A 52 18.44 -21.31 -7.01
CA ILE A 52 18.84 -22.30 -6.01
C ILE A 52 17.65 -22.69 -5.13
N MET A 53 16.87 -21.71 -4.67
CA MET A 53 15.71 -21.94 -3.81
C MET A 53 14.57 -22.71 -4.50
N THR A 54 14.39 -22.52 -5.82
CA THR A 54 13.31 -23.15 -6.61
C THR A 54 13.69 -24.48 -7.23
N ARG A 55 14.98 -24.84 -7.28
CA ARG A 55 15.48 -26.06 -7.91
C ARG A 55 14.79 -27.33 -7.41
N ASN A 56 14.57 -27.43 -6.08
CA ASN A 56 13.90 -28.57 -5.47
C ASN A 56 12.45 -28.25 -5.19
N LYS A 57 11.54 -28.80 -6.02
CA LYS A 57 10.09 -28.65 -5.82
C LYS A 57 9.67 -29.31 -4.51
N PRO A 58 8.71 -28.71 -3.77
CA PRO A 58 8.17 -29.31 -2.56
C PRO A 58 7.31 -30.52 -2.91
N GLU A 59 7.51 -31.65 -2.22
CA GLU A 59 6.64 -32.84 -2.32
C GLU A 59 5.23 -32.53 -1.81
N ASN A 60 5.14 -31.80 -0.70
CA ASN A 60 3.89 -31.38 -0.12
C ASN A 60 3.60 -29.90 -0.50
N THR A 61 2.58 -29.70 -1.33
CA THR A 61 2.14 -28.37 -1.81
C THR A 61 0.99 -27.79 -1.00
N THR A 62 0.56 -28.41 0.11
CA THR A 62 -0.50 -27.86 0.95
C THR A 62 -0.03 -26.60 1.67
N LEU A 63 -0.76 -25.52 1.51
CA LEU A 63 -0.52 -24.21 2.12
C LEU A 63 -1.74 -23.86 3.00
N TYR A 64 -1.55 -23.88 4.31
CA TYR A 64 -2.56 -23.37 5.24
C TYR A 64 -2.43 -21.85 5.41
N LEU A 65 -3.41 -21.24 6.06
CA LEU A 65 -3.40 -19.78 6.30
C LEU A 65 -2.13 -19.32 7.05
N LYS A 66 -1.65 -20.12 8.00
CA LYS A 66 -0.40 -19.87 8.75
C LYS A 66 0.80 -19.73 7.82
N GLU A 67 1.02 -20.69 6.93
CA GLU A 67 2.11 -20.66 5.96
C GLU A 67 1.93 -19.53 4.94
N GLY A 68 0.68 -19.21 4.58
CA GLY A 68 0.35 -18.07 3.72
C GLY A 68 0.81 -16.76 4.35
N CYS A 69 0.39 -16.47 5.58
CA CYS A 69 0.78 -15.25 6.31
C CYS A 69 2.30 -15.13 6.48
N ILE A 70 2.98 -16.24 6.88
CA ILE A 70 4.43 -16.25 7.03
C ILE A 70 5.15 -15.99 5.71
N SER A 71 4.71 -16.64 4.62
CA SER A 71 5.31 -16.44 3.29
C SER A 71 5.12 -15.00 2.80
N THR A 72 3.94 -14.43 3.03
CA THR A 72 3.64 -13.04 2.65
C THR A 72 4.54 -12.08 3.39
N SER A 73 4.57 -12.14 4.72
CA SER A 73 5.37 -11.21 5.52
C SER A 73 6.88 -11.34 5.24
N LEU A 74 7.39 -12.57 5.12
CA LEU A 74 8.78 -12.78 4.76
C LEU A 74 9.10 -12.30 3.33
N ALA A 75 8.17 -12.47 2.38
CA ALA A 75 8.34 -11.96 1.02
C ALA A 75 8.50 -10.43 1.02
N TRP A 76 7.64 -9.70 1.73
CA TRP A 76 7.71 -8.25 1.81
C TRP A 76 8.99 -7.75 2.49
N ILE A 77 9.41 -8.38 3.59
CA ILE A 77 10.66 -8.04 4.29
C ILE A 77 11.87 -8.30 3.38
N LEU A 78 11.95 -9.48 2.76
CA LEU A 78 13.08 -9.86 1.90
C LEU A 78 13.13 -9.01 0.64
N LEU A 79 11.98 -8.69 0.06
CA LEU A 79 11.86 -7.84 -1.13
C LEU A 79 12.40 -6.44 -0.83
N SER A 80 12.07 -5.90 0.34
CA SER A 80 12.58 -4.59 0.78
C SER A 80 14.08 -4.61 1.06
N LEU A 81 14.58 -5.68 1.71
CA LEU A 81 16.01 -5.86 1.96
C LEU A 81 16.83 -5.99 0.68
N ILE A 82 16.30 -6.62 -0.35
CA ILE A 82 16.98 -6.75 -1.64
C ILE A 82 16.83 -5.47 -2.46
N GLY A 83 15.63 -4.90 -2.47
CA GLY A 83 15.31 -3.70 -3.23
C GLY A 83 16.05 -2.45 -2.78
N CYS A 84 16.59 -2.41 -1.54
CA CYS A 84 17.40 -1.29 -1.06
C CYS A 84 18.87 -1.40 -1.48
N LEU A 85 19.34 -2.60 -1.87
CA LEU A 85 20.76 -2.79 -2.20
C LEU A 85 21.25 -1.92 -3.36
N PRO A 86 20.51 -1.70 -4.46
CA PRO A 86 20.97 -0.78 -5.51
C PRO A 86 21.27 0.61 -4.97
N PHE A 87 20.38 1.23 -4.19
CA PHE A 87 20.58 2.56 -3.61
C PHE A 87 21.82 2.63 -2.70
N PHE A 88 22.05 1.58 -1.90
CA PHE A 88 23.19 1.48 -1.01
C PHE A 88 24.50 1.26 -1.76
N VAL A 89 24.50 0.36 -2.77
CA VAL A 89 25.72 0.01 -3.55
C VAL A 89 26.15 1.16 -4.46
N THR A 90 25.21 1.90 -5.05
CA THR A 90 25.52 3.10 -5.85
C THR A 90 26.02 4.27 -5.00
N GLY A 91 25.74 4.27 -3.69
CA GLY A 91 26.05 5.37 -2.80
C GLY A 91 25.07 6.55 -2.90
N GLU A 92 24.00 6.45 -3.70
CA GLU A 92 22.96 7.50 -3.79
C GLU A 92 22.22 7.67 -2.45
N ILE A 93 22.07 6.58 -1.69
CA ILE A 93 21.61 6.61 -0.29
C ILE A 93 22.67 5.86 0.56
N PRO A 94 23.65 6.56 1.12
CA PRO A 94 24.80 5.94 1.78
C PRO A 94 24.47 5.18 3.06
N SER A 95 23.38 5.56 3.75
CA SER A 95 22.91 4.88 4.96
C SER A 95 22.06 3.69 4.59
N PHE A 96 22.43 2.48 5.06
CA PHE A 96 21.62 1.27 4.86
C PHE A 96 20.21 1.39 5.46
N THR A 97 20.08 2.03 6.64
CA THR A 97 18.79 2.26 7.28
C THR A 97 17.91 3.17 6.42
N ASP A 98 18.48 4.21 5.83
CA ASP A 98 17.75 5.15 4.98
C ASP A 98 17.38 4.50 3.64
N ALA A 99 18.27 3.73 3.01
CA ALA A 99 17.98 2.97 1.81
C ALA A 99 16.86 1.94 2.05
N LEU A 100 16.87 1.29 3.21
CA LEU A 100 15.83 0.33 3.61
C LEU A 100 14.49 1.04 3.87
N PHE A 101 14.50 2.20 4.55
CA PHE A 101 13.30 3.00 4.79
C PHE A 101 12.66 3.42 3.46
N GLU A 102 13.44 3.99 2.54
CA GLU A 102 12.97 4.41 1.22
C GLU A 102 12.36 3.23 0.44
N THR A 103 12.98 2.07 0.51
CA THR A 103 12.52 0.89 -0.22
C THR A 103 11.28 0.25 0.42
N ILE A 104 11.20 0.19 1.76
CA ILE A 104 9.99 -0.26 2.45
C ILE A 104 8.85 0.69 2.11
N SER A 105 9.07 2.01 2.20
CA SER A 105 8.10 3.02 1.79
C SER A 105 7.67 2.83 0.34
N GLY A 106 8.60 2.50 -0.55
CA GLY A 106 8.32 2.18 -1.94
C GLY A 106 7.38 0.99 -2.12
N PHE A 107 7.77 -0.18 -1.63
CA PHE A 107 6.97 -1.40 -1.79
C PHE A 107 5.66 -1.36 -1.02
N THR A 108 5.62 -0.80 0.19
CA THR A 108 4.38 -0.65 0.96
C THR A 108 3.48 0.46 0.44
N THR A 109 3.92 1.14 -0.64
CA THR A 109 3.18 2.24 -1.26
C THR A 109 2.85 3.37 -0.28
N THR A 110 3.77 3.64 0.66
CA THR A 110 3.60 4.68 1.67
C THR A 110 3.96 6.06 1.11
N GLY A 111 5.08 6.17 0.39
CA GLY A 111 5.53 7.46 -0.17
C GLY A 111 6.26 8.39 0.81
N ALA A 112 6.48 7.95 2.05
CA ALA A 112 7.35 8.67 2.98
C ALA A 112 8.81 8.55 2.51
N SER A 113 9.50 9.67 2.32
CA SER A 113 10.87 9.72 1.80
C SER A 113 11.84 10.30 2.82
N ILE A 114 13.06 9.75 2.85
CA ILE A 114 14.17 10.29 3.63
C ILE A 114 14.99 11.31 2.81
N LEU A 115 14.72 11.44 1.53
CA LEU A 115 15.50 12.25 0.62
C LEU A 115 15.16 13.73 0.76
N ALA A 116 16.17 14.54 0.97
CA ALA A 116 16.03 16.00 0.94
C ALA A 116 16.01 16.55 -0.50
N ASN A 117 16.69 15.88 -1.43
CA ASN A 117 16.71 16.22 -2.84
C ASN A 117 16.52 14.97 -3.69
N VAL A 118 15.34 14.84 -4.27
CA VAL A 118 14.96 13.71 -5.14
C VAL A 118 15.57 13.87 -6.54
N GLU A 119 15.69 15.10 -7.03
CA GLU A 119 16.15 15.38 -8.40
C GLU A 119 17.65 15.09 -8.61
N GLY A 120 18.39 14.85 -7.51
CA GLY A 120 19.78 14.44 -7.56
C GLY A 120 20.01 12.96 -7.83
N LEU A 121 18.96 12.14 -7.84
CA LEU A 121 19.07 10.70 -8.14
C LEU A 121 19.17 10.42 -9.64
N SER A 122 19.82 9.31 -9.99
CA SER A 122 19.84 8.79 -11.36
C SER A 122 18.44 8.40 -11.85
N HIS A 123 18.23 8.40 -13.18
CA HIS A 123 16.95 8.00 -13.77
C HIS A 123 16.60 6.55 -13.45
N CYS A 124 17.59 5.65 -13.37
CA CYS A 124 17.33 4.27 -12.98
C CYS A 124 16.81 4.18 -11.55
N SER A 125 17.34 4.96 -10.61
CA SER A 125 16.89 5.00 -9.22
C SER A 125 15.53 5.69 -9.05
N LEU A 126 15.28 6.78 -9.75
CA LEU A 126 13.96 7.43 -9.80
C LEU A 126 12.88 6.49 -10.34
N LEU A 127 13.20 5.76 -11.43
CA LEU A 127 12.28 4.77 -11.96
C LEU A 127 12.05 3.63 -10.96
N TRP A 128 13.10 3.11 -10.32
CA TRP A 128 12.96 2.03 -9.32
C TRP A 128 12.06 2.44 -8.17
N ARG A 129 12.23 3.65 -7.62
CA ARG A 129 11.34 4.21 -6.58
C ARG A 129 9.88 4.16 -7.01
N SER A 130 9.55 4.73 -8.18
CA SER A 130 8.18 4.76 -8.69
C SER A 130 7.66 3.37 -9.07
N PHE A 131 8.52 2.49 -9.58
CA PHE A 131 8.16 1.14 -9.96
C PHE A 131 7.90 0.23 -8.77
N THR A 132 8.59 0.43 -7.63
CA THR A 132 8.26 -0.28 -6.37
C THR A 132 6.82 0.00 -5.94
N HIS A 133 6.30 1.23 -6.11
CA HIS A 133 4.90 1.54 -5.88
C HIS A 133 3.96 0.74 -6.79
N TRP A 134 4.28 0.69 -8.09
CA TRP A 134 3.46 -0.06 -9.04
C TRP A 134 3.40 -1.55 -8.72
N ILE A 135 4.54 -2.15 -8.33
CA ILE A 135 4.62 -3.55 -7.89
C ILE A 135 3.85 -3.75 -6.58
N GLY A 136 4.06 -2.84 -5.61
CA GLY A 136 3.44 -2.90 -4.30
C GLY A 136 1.93 -2.72 -4.33
N GLY A 137 1.40 -1.88 -5.23
CA GLY A 137 -0.01 -1.50 -5.29
C GLY A 137 -0.97 -2.68 -5.42
N MET A 138 -0.71 -3.61 -6.33
CA MET A 138 -1.53 -4.81 -6.50
C MET A 138 -1.06 -6.01 -5.68
N GLY A 139 0.07 -5.88 -4.97
CA GLY A 139 0.66 -6.95 -4.18
C GLY A 139 1.51 -7.93 -4.99
N VAL A 140 2.67 -8.24 -4.43
CA VAL A 140 3.70 -9.07 -5.09
C VAL A 140 3.25 -10.51 -5.26
N LEU A 141 2.58 -11.07 -4.25
CA LEU A 141 2.14 -12.47 -4.31
C LEU A 141 0.90 -12.66 -5.16
N VAL A 142 0.02 -11.64 -5.26
CA VAL A 142 -1.10 -11.66 -6.22
C VAL A 142 -0.56 -11.64 -7.64
N PHE A 143 0.51 -10.86 -7.91
CA PHE A 143 1.21 -10.88 -9.20
C PHE A 143 1.83 -12.26 -9.47
N LEU A 144 2.51 -12.84 -8.49
CA LEU A 144 3.06 -14.18 -8.59
C LEU A 144 1.98 -15.23 -8.91
N LEU A 145 0.81 -15.16 -8.25
CA LEU A 145 -0.32 -16.05 -8.52
C LEU A 145 -0.91 -15.91 -9.94
N ALA A 146 -0.85 -14.72 -10.52
CA ALA A 146 -1.30 -14.51 -11.89
C ALA A 146 -0.40 -15.20 -12.91
N ILE A 147 0.92 -15.26 -12.65
CA ILE A 147 1.93 -15.78 -13.56
C ILE A 147 2.24 -17.25 -13.28
N VAL A 148 2.56 -17.60 -12.03
CA VAL A 148 3.04 -18.95 -11.66
C VAL A 148 1.86 -19.84 -11.27
N PRO A 149 1.67 -20.99 -11.94
CA PRO A 149 0.66 -21.97 -11.52
C PRO A 149 1.16 -22.72 -10.29
N LEU A 150 0.90 -22.20 -9.10
CA LEU A 150 1.03 -22.96 -7.87
C LEU A 150 -0.09 -24.00 -7.85
N SER A 151 0.26 -25.27 -7.90
CA SER A 151 -0.69 -26.39 -7.97
C SER A 151 -1.41 -26.57 -6.62
N GLY A 152 -2.75 -26.70 -6.66
CA GLY A 152 -3.59 -27.03 -5.50
C GLY A 152 -4.49 -25.89 -5.01
N GLY A 153 -5.48 -26.20 -4.17
CA GLY A 153 -6.44 -25.24 -3.56
C GLY A 153 -5.83 -24.22 -2.60
N SER A 154 -4.49 -24.20 -2.50
CA SER A 154 -3.67 -23.37 -1.59
C SER A 154 -3.64 -21.89 -1.94
N ASN A 155 -4.01 -21.52 -3.16
CA ASN A 155 -3.92 -20.14 -3.67
C ASN A 155 -4.85 -19.15 -2.93
N ILE A 156 -5.97 -19.65 -2.36
CA ILE A 156 -6.90 -18.85 -1.57
C ILE A 156 -6.22 -18.29 -0.32
N ASN A 157 -5.43 -19.09 0.38
CA ASN A 157 -4.79 -18.68 1.63
C ASN A 157 -3.69 -17.63 1.41
N LEU A 158 -2.98 -17.70 0.29
CA LEU A 158 -1.98 -16.71 -0.09
C LEU A 158 -2.64 -15.37 -0.46
N MET A 159 -3.70 -15.42 -1.27
CA MET A 159 -4.45 -14.22 -1.64
C MET A 159 -5.17 -13.58 -0.45
N ARG A 160 -5.71 -14.38 0.49
CA ARG A 160 -6.29 -13.84 1.74
C ARG A 160 -5.26 -13.19 2.65
N ALA A 161 -4.01 -13.64 2.61
CA ALA A 161 -2.93 -13.05 3.40
C ALA A 161 -2.42 -11.72 2.84
N GLU A 162 -2.61 -11.45 1.54
CA GLU A 162 -2.12 -10.24 0.89
C GLU A 162 -3.25 -9.29 0.45
N SER A 163 -4.44 -9.81 0.18
CA SER A 163 -5.57 -8.99 -0.29
C SER A 163 -6.50 -8.67 0.87
N PRO A 164 -6.42 -7.45 1.36
CA PRO A 164 -7.14 -7.01 2.54
C PRO A 164 -8.62 -6.72 2.26
N GLY A 165 -9.44 -7.07 3.21
CA GLY A 165 -10.84 -6.68 3.24
C GLY A 165 -11.78 -7.76 3.79
N PRO A 166 -12.97 -7.38 4.27
CA PRO A 166 -13.90 -8.29 4.93
C PRO A 166 -14.52 -9.35 4.02
N SER A 167 -14.35 -9.25 2.71
CA SER A 167 -14.83 -10.28 1.76
C SER A 167 -13.97 -10.32 0.50
N VAL A 168 -13.12 -11.32 0.38
CA VAL A 168 -12.54 -11.70 -0.92
C VAL A 168 -13.65 -12.43 -1.70
N GLY A 169 -14.52 -11.66 -2.37
CA GLY A 169 -15.52 -12.22 -3.28
C GLY A 169 -14.82 -12.90 -4.44
N LYS A 170 -15.13 -14.19 -4.68
CA LYS A 170 -14.68 -14.86 -5.90
C LYS A 170 -15.39 -14.24 -7.10
N LEU A 171 -14.64 -13.52 -7.95
CA LEU A 171 -15.16 -12.99 -9.22
C LEU A 171 -15.45 -14.12 -10.20
N VAL A 172 -14.59 -15.14 -10.21
CA VAL A 172 -14.67 -16.33 -11.04
C VAL A 172 -14.26 -17.58 -10.24
N PRO A 173 -14.65 -18.80 -10.68
CA PRO A 173 -14.41 -20.04 -9.93
C PRO A 173 -12.94 -20.33 -9.62
N LYS A 174 -12.01 -19.88 -10.47
CA LYS A 174 -10.57 -20.10 -10.28
C LYS A 174 -9.86 -18.78 -9.91
N MET A 175 -9.21 -18.74 -8.76
CA MET A 175 -8.50 -17.57 -8.21
C MET A 175 -7.45 -16.99 -9.18
N LYS A 176 -6.76 -17.81 -9.96
CA LYS A 176 -5.80 -17.38 -10.97
C LYS A 176 -6.44 -16.44 -12.02
N TYR A 177 -7.66 -16.73 -12.46
CA TYR A 177 -8.36 -15.87 -13.41
C TYR A 177 -8.81 -14.56 -12.77
N THR A 178 -9.23 -14.58 -11.50
CA THR A 178 -9.54 -13.37 -10.73
C THR A 178 -8.31 -12.45 -10.69
N ALA A 179 -7.17 -12.97 -10.24
CA ALA A 179 -5.93 -12.20 -10.18
C ALA A 179 -5.55 -11.62 -11.55
N ARG A 180 -5.62 -12.42 -12.62
CA ARG A 180 -5.29 -11.97 -13.98
C ARG A 180 -6.20 -10.83 -14.45
N ILE A 181 -7.53 -10.92 -14.21
CA ILE A 181 -8.47 -9.86 -14.60
C ILE A 181 -8.16 -8.57 -13.84
N LEU A 182 -7.92 -8.66 -12.54
CA LEU A 182 -7.57 -7.49 -11.72
C LEU A 182 -6.27 -6.83 -12.23
N TYR A 183 -5.25 -7.62 -12.60
CA TYR A 183 -4.02 -7.07 -13.20
C TYR A 183 -4.23 -6.44 -14.57
N ILE A 184 -5.09 -7.00 -15.41
CA ILE A 184 -5.43 -6.41 -16.72
C ILE A 184 -6.11 -5.04 -16.52
N ILE A 185 -7.04 -4.93 -15.56
CA ILE A 185 -7.69 -3.66 -15.22
C ILE A 185 -6.67 -2.66 -14.69
N TYR A 186 -5.81 -3.08 -13.77
CA TYR A 186 -4.76 -2.26 -13.18
C TYR A 186 -3.80 -1.71 -14.25
N PHE A 187 -3.28 -2.58 -15.11
CA PHE A 187 -2.40 -2.20 -16.21
C PHE A 187 -3.11 -1.29 -17.21
N GLY A 188 -4.36 -1.59 -17.56
CA GLY A 188 -5.16 -0.78 -18.47
C GLY A 188 -5.39 0.64 -17.96
N LEU A 189 -5.74 0.80 -16.68
CA LEU A 189 -5.89 2.12 -16.06
C LEU A 189 -4.54 2.87 -16.02
N THR A 190 -3.44 2.18 -15.69
CA THR A 190 -2.09 2.78 -15.70
C THR A 190 -1.73 3.29 -17.09
N LEU A 191 -2.00 2.50 -18.13
CA LEU A 191 -1.72 2.88 -19.52
C LEU A 191 -2.58 4.07 -19.97
N ILE A 192 -3.86 4.09 -19.63
CA ILE A 192 -4.76 5.23 -19.97
C ILE A 192 -4.25 6.50 -19.29
N GLN A 193 -3.89 6.43 -18.01
CA GLN A 193 -3.31 7.58 -17.30
C GLN A 193 -2.03 8.06 -17.97
N PHE A 194 -1.09 7.16 -18.27
CA PHE A 194 0.15 7.49 -18.95
C PHE A 194 -0.10 8.25 -20.27
N ILE A 195 -1.02 7.75 -21.10
CA ILE A 195 -1.39 8.41 -22.37
C ILE A 195 -1.94 9.82 -22.12
N LEU A 196 -2.84 10.00 -21.13
CA LEU A 196 -3.39 11.31 -20.80
C LEU A 196 -2.34 12.29 -20.26
N LEU A 197 -1.35 11.81 -19.50
CA LEU A 197 -0.23 12.65 -19.03
C LEU A 197 0.63 13.11 -20.23
N ILE A 198 0.91 12.24 -21.20
CA ILE A 198 1.62 12.60 -22.44
C ILE A 198 0.83 13.63 -23.26
N ILE A 199 -0.49 13.46 -23.38
CA ILE A 199 -1.36 14.46 -24.05
C ILE A 199 -1.26 15.82 -23.32
N GLY A 200 -1.10 15.82 -22.00
CA GLY A 200 -0.85 17.00 -21.18
C GLY A 200 0.56 17.59 -21.34
N ARG A 201 1.38 17.06 -22.25
CA ARG A 201 2.79 17.46 -22.52
C ARG A 201 3.73 17.22 -21.32
N MET A 202 3.44 16.22 -20.49
CA MET A 202 4.40 15.75 -19.50
C MET A 202 5.54 15.00 -20.20
N PRO A 203 6.82 15.20 -19.82
CA PRO A 203 7.93 14.39 -20.34
C PRO A 203 7.66 12.89 -20.17
N VAL A 204 8.09 12.07 -21.12
CA VAL A 204 7.78 10.63 -21.14
C VAL A 204 8.23 9.93 -19.85
N PHE A 205 9.45 10.23 -19.38
CA PHE A 205 9.98 9.66 -18.15
C PHE A 205 9.13 10.06 -16.92
N ASP A 206 8.80 11.35 -16.81
CA ASP A 206 7.97 11.88 -15.74
C ASP A 206 6.57 11.23 -15.75
N ALA A 207 5.99 11.07 -16.94
CA ALA A 207 4.67 10.46 -17.12
C ALA A 207 4.65 8.98 -16.70
N VAL A 208 5.71 8.20 -17.01
CA VAL A 208 5.84 6.80 -16.55
C VAL A 208 5.93 6.73 -15.03
N CYS A 209 6.83 7.52 -14.43
CA CYS A 209 7.03 7.52 -12.99
C CYS A 209 5.75 7.98 -12.24
N THR A 210 5.10 9.05 -12.73
CA THR A 210 3.84 9.55 -12.14
C THR A 210 2.72 8.53 -12.29
N ALA A 211 2.59 7.87 -13.45
CA ALA A 211 1.59 6.82 -13.65
C ALA A 211 1.80 5.63 -12.71
N PHE A 212 3.06 5.22 -12.49
CA PHE A 212 3.40 4.16 -11.53
C PHE A 212 3.08 4.55 -10.09
N GLY A 213 3.48 5.77 -9.67
CA GLY A 213 3.18 6.28 -8.34
C GLY A 213 1.70 6.43 -8.07
N THR A 214 0.92 6.90 -9.05
CA THR A 214 -0.54 7.03 -8.94
C THR A 214 -1.22 5.66 -8.89
N ALA A 215 -0.85 4.76 -9.80
CA ALA A 215 -1.45 3.43 -9.89
C ALA A 215 -1.21 2.61 -8.62
N GLY A 216 0.00 2.65 -8.09
CA GLY A 216 0.34 2.03 -6.82
C GLY A 216 -0.26 2.74 -5.61
N THR A 217 -0.80 3.97 -5.78
CA THR A 217 -1.20 4.85 -4.67
C THR A 217 -0.05 5.08 -3.68
N GLY A 218 1.14 5.42 -4.20
CA GLY A 218 2.35 5.48 -3.39
C GLY A 218 2.98 6.86 -3.22
N GLY A 219 2.84 7.77 -4.19
CA GLY A 219 3.16 9.19 -4.04
C GLY A 219 4.62 9.61 -4.14
N PHE A 220 5.55 8.72 -4.48
CA PHE A 220 6.91 9.16 -4.77
C PHE A 220 6.93 10.05 -6.00
N GLY A 221 7.26 11.34 -5.80
CA GLY A 221 7.57 12.28 -6.87
C GLY A 221 8.98 12.07 -7.40
N ILE A 222 9.21 12.56 -8.63
CA ILE A 222 10.53 12.66 -9.25
C ILE A 222 11.06 14.09 -9.16
N LYS A 223 10.24 15.03 -8.69
CA LYS A 223 10.58 16.41 -8.40
C LYS A 223 10.39 16.71 -6.92
N ASN A 224 11.17 17.66 -6.42
CA ASN A 224 11.11 18.07 -5.02
C ASN A 224 9.77 18.71 -4.64
N ASP A 225 9.09 19.35 -5.61
CA ASP A 225 7.76 19.94 -5.45
C ASP A 225 6.60 18.99 -5.78
N SER A 226 6.89 17.70 -5.94
CA SER A 226 5.93 16.63 -6.28
C SER A 226 5.19 16.94 -7.60
N ILE A 227 3.89 17.27 -7.57
CA ILE A 227 3.07 17.55 -8.75
C ILE A 227 2.77 19.06 -8.90
N ALA A 228 3.27 19.91 -8.00
CA ALA A 228 2.96 21.34 -7.97
C ALA A 228 3.42 22.08 -9.23
N GLY A 229 4.60 21.78 -9.75
CA GLY A 229 5.19 22.43 -10.93
C GLY A 229 4.54 22.02 -12.27
N TYR A 230 3.63 21.04 -12.31
CA TYR A 230 2.96 20.65 -13.54
C TYR A 230 1.68 21.44 -13.80
N SER A 231 1.21 21.40 -15.05
CA SER A 231 0.01 22.16 -15.48
C SER A 231 -1.26 21.72 -14.72
N PRO A 232 -2.27 22.62 -14.60
CA PRO A 232 -3.56 22.27 -14.01
C PRO A 232 -4.23 21.06 -14.64
N TYR A 233 -4.04 20.82 -15.94
CA TYR A 233 -4.53 19.62 -16.62
C TYR A 233 -3.94 18.35 -16.05
N ILE A 234 -2.60 18.30 -15.89
CA ILE A 234 -1.88 17.16 -15.31
C ILE A 234 -2.33 16.90 -13.88
N GLN A 235 -2.49 17.96 -13.07
CA GLN A 235 -2.99 17.86 -11.71
C GLN A 235 -4.39 17.26 -11.65
N TRP A 236 -5.33 17.67 -12.54
CA TRP A 236 -6.66 17.08 -12.63
C TRP A 236 -6.64 15.63 -13.10
N VAL A 237 -5.84 15.29 -14.12
CA VAL A 237 -5.68 13.90 -14.55
C VAL A 237 -5.21 13.04 -13.39
N THR A 238 -4.18 13.49 -12.67
CA THR A 238 -3.64 12.76 -11.50
C THR A 238 -4.70 12.61 -10.41
N THR A 239 -5.47 13.68 -10.10
CA THR A 239 -6.57 13.66 -9.12
C THR A 239 -7.61 12.58 -9.46
N VAL A 240 -8.08 12.58 -10.69
CA VAL A 240 -9.10 11.62 -11.15
C VAL A 240 -8.57 10.19 -11.07
N PHE A 241 -7.33 9.95 -11.50
CA PHE A 241 -6.76 8.60 -11.46
C PHE A 241 -6.42 8.15 -10.04
N MET A 242 -5.98 9.02 -9.13
CA MET A 242 -5.88 8.68 -7.71
C MET A 242 -7.23 8.16 -7.19
N LEU A 243 -8.33 8.89 -7.44
CA LEU A 243 -9.66 8.47 -7.04
C LEU A 243 -10.07 7.13 -7.67
N LEU A 244 -9.78 6.93 -8.96
CA LEU A 244 -10.10 5.70 -9.66
C LEU A 244 -9.32 4.50 -9.07
N PHE A 245 -8.03 4.63 -8.79
CA PHE A 245 -7.26 3.55 -8.15
C PHE A 245 -7.68 3.28 -6.71
N GLY A 246 -8.29 4.26 -6.02
CA GLY A 246 -8.90 4.10 -4.70
C GLY A 246 -10.23 3.37 -4.68
N VAL A 247 -10.90 3.15 -5.83
CA VAL A 247 -12.16 2.41 -5.93
C VAL A 247 -11.92 0.90 -5.86
N ASN A 248 -12.87 0.17 -5.30
CA ASN A 248 -12.85 -1.30 -5.29
C ASN A 248 -12.79 -1.87 -6.72
N PHE A 249 -11.76 -2.65 -7.03
CA PHE A 249 -11.54 -3.20 -8.38
C PHE A 249 -12.65 -4.15 -8.85
N ASN A 250 -13.44 -4.73 -7.93
CA ASN A 250 -14.63 -5.49 -8.29
C ASN A 250 -15.69 -4.61 -8.98
N ALA A 251 -15.75 -3.32 -8.67
CA ALA A 251 -16.67 -2.40 -9.35
C ALA A 251 -16.31 -2.29 -10.84
N TYR A 252 -15.03 -2.20 -11.19
CA TYR A 252 -14.60 -2.21 -12.61
C TYR A 252 -14.94 -3.51 -13.31
N TYR A 253 -14.76 -4.64 -12.63
CA TYR A 253 -15.21 -5.92 -13.17
C TYR A 253 -16.69 -5.91 -13.53
N PHE A 254 -17.56 -5.41 -12.63
CA PHE A 254 -18.99 -5.31 -12.91
C PHE A 254 -19.31 -4.34 -14.06
N ILE A 255 -18.58 -3.23 -14.19
CA ILE A 255 -18.76 -2.28 -15.30
C ILE A 255 -18.40 -2.93 -16.63
N LEU A 256 -17.23 -3.60 -16.70
CA LEU A 256 -16.73 -4.23 -17.93
C LEU A 256 -17.60 -5.40 -18.40
N PHE A 257 -18.22 -6.15 -17.46
CA PHE A 257 -19.06 -7.31 -17.77
C PHE A 257 -20.57 -7.00 -17.78
N GLY A 258 -20.96 -5.75 -18.03
CA GLY A 258 -22.35 -5.37 -18.30
C GLY A 258 -23.25 -5.17 -17.08
N ASN A 259 -22.71 -5.16 -15.87
CA ASN A 259 -23.46 -4.97 -14.63
C ASN A 259 -23.16 -3.62 -13.93
N ALA A 260 -23.03 -2.53 -14.69
CA ALA A 260 -22.65 -1.21 -14.15
C ALA A 260 -23.57 -0.75 -13.00
N LYS A 261 -24.89 -1.03 -13.08
CA LYS A 261 -25.83 -0.70 -12.00
C LYS A 261 -25.44 -1.34 -10.65
N LYS A 262 -24.81 -2.52 -10.68
CA LYS A 262 -24.36 -3.20 -9.47
C LYS A 262 -23.13 -2.50 -8.88
N ALA A 263 -22.21 -2.02 -9.71
CA ALA A 263 -21.05 -1.25 -9.26
C ALA A 263 -21.46 0.01 -8.50
N PHE A 264 -22.39 0.80 -9.07
CA PHE A 264 -22.88 2.03 -8.43
C PHE A 264 -23.77 1.78 -7.20
N LYS A 265 -24.33 0.57 -7.04
CA LYS A 265 -25.11 0.19 -5.86
C LYS A 265 -24.23 -0.30 -4.69
N MET A 266 -22.94 -0.54 -4.89
CA MET A 266 -22.03 -0.91 -3.80
C MET A 266 -22.00 0.20 -2.75
N GLU A 267 -22.36 -0.12 -1.50
CA GLU A 267 -22.43 0.85 -0.40
C GLU A 267 -21.08 1.48 -0.11
N GLU A 268 -20.00 0.69 -0.15
CA GLU A 268 -18.65 1.16 0.05
C GLU A 268 -18.25 2.25 -0.96
N VAL A 269 -18.52 2.01 -2.25
CA VAL A 269 -18.18 2.95 -3.33
C VAL A 269 -18.97 4.26 -3.17
N ARG A 270 -20.25 4.17 -2.80
CA ARG A 270 -21.07 5.36 -2.55
C ARG A 270 -20.54 6.19 -1.38
N TRP A 271 -20.25 5.55 -0.25
CA TRP A 271 -19.72 6.24 0.92
C TRP A 271 -18.34 6.85 0.64
N TYR A 272 -17.49 6.14 -0.10
CA TYR A 272 -16.20 6.68 -0.53
C TYR A 272 -16.36 8.01 -1.29
N PHE A 273 -17.20 8.06 -2.33
CA PHE A 273 -17.41 9.30 -3.07
C PHE A 273 -18.11 10.39 -2.26
N ILE A 274 -19.04 10.04 -1.36
CA ILE A 274 -19.66 11.00 -0.46
C ILE A 274 -18.62 11.67 0.42
N VAL A 275 -17.74 10.89 1.05
CA VAL A 275 -16.66 11.41 1.90
C VAL A 275 -15.73 12.32 1.10
N VAL A 276 -15.31 11.92 -0.10
CA VAL A 276 -14.46 12.73 -1.00
C VAL A 276 -15.14 14.06 -1.33
N ILE A 277 -16.37 14.03 -1.79
CA ILE A 277 -17.10 15.24 -2.23
C ILE A 277 -17.34 16.19 -1.06
N VAL A 278 -17.79 15.68 0.09
CA VAL A 278 -18.05 16.49 1.28
C VAL A 278 -16.76 17.12 1.80
N SER A 279 -15.67 16.36 1.91
CA SER A 279 -14.39 16.87 2.39
C SER A 279 -13.82 17.92 1.44
N ALA A 280 -13.84 17.66 0.12
CA ALA A 280 -13.37 18.62 -0.87
C ALA A 280 -14.20 19.90 -0.87
N ALA A 281 -15.53 19.80 -0.73
CA ALA A 281 -16.41 20.97 -0.67
C ALA A 281 -16.11 21.84 0.58
N ILE A 282 -15.95 21.24 1.76
CA ILE A 282 -15.65 21.99 3.00
C ILE A 282 -14.30 22.70 2.86
N ILE A 283 -13.25 21.99 2.41
CA ILE A 283 -11.90 22.57 2.23
C ILE A 283 -11.95 23.68 1.17
N THR A 284 -12.67 23.49 0.05
CA THR A 284 -12.84 24.53 -0.98
C THR A 284 -13.45 25.81 -0.39
N ILE A 285 -14.52 25.67 0.42
CA ILE A 285 -15.17 26.82 1.08
C ILE A 285 -14.17 27.54 2.01
N GLU A 286 -13.42 26.81 2.82
CA GLU A 286 -12.43 27.37 3.74
C GLU A 286 -11.30 28.11 2.99
N LEU A 287 -10.79 27.53 1.87
CA LEU A 287 -9.78 28.18 1.05
C LEU A 287 -10.31 29.44 0.36
N CYS A 288 -11.57 29.43 -0.10
CA CYS A 288 -12.20 30.62 -0.66
C CYS A 288 -12.39 31.72 0.39
N ARG A 289 -12.69 31.36 1.65
CA ARG A 289 -12.72 32.33 2.77
C ARG A 289 -11.35 32.94 3.05
N ALA A 290 -10.27 32.19 2.80
CA ALA A 290 -8.90 32.66 2.87
C ALA A 290 -8.44 33.42 1.60
N ALA A 291 -9.39 33.91 0.78
CA ALA A 291 -9.18 34.68 -0.44
C ALA A 291 -8.50 33.93 -1.60
N THR A 292 -8.48 32.58 -1.58
CA THR A 292 -8.01 31.79 -2.73
C THR A 292 -9.07 31.78 -3.83
N PRO A 293 -8.71 32.01 -5.11
CA PRO A 293 -9.67 31.93 -6.23
C PRO A 293 -10.35 30.56 -6.28
N PHE A 294 -11.67 30.54 -6.54
CA PHE A 294 -12.48 29.31 -6.50
C PHE A 294 -11.92 28.15 -7.33
N ALA A 295 -11.45 28.42 -8.56
CA ALA A 295 -10.91 27.38 -9.45
C ALA A 295 -9.63 26.74 -8.87
N THR A 296 -8.76 27.54 -8.24
CA THR A 296 -7.56 27.08 -7.55
C THR A 296 -7.94 26.33 -6.28
N ALA A 297 -8.81 26.91 -5.45
CA ALA A 297 -9.28 26.28 -4.21
C ALA A 297 -9.93 24.91 -4.47
N LEU A 298 -10.76 24.80 -5.50
CA LEU A 298 -11.40 23.52 -5.88
C LEU A 298 -10.37 22.50 -6.37
N ARG A 299 -9.39 22.92 -7.19
CA ARG A 299 -8.34 22.03 -7.68
C ARG A 299 -7.48 21.51 -6.54
N ASP A 300 -6.98 22.40 -5.70
CA ASP A 300 -6.05 22.06 -4.63
C ASP A 300 -6.74 21.22 -3.53
N SER A 301 -7.99 21.55 -3.18
CA SER A 301 -8.78 20.76 -2.24
C SER A 301 -9.10 19.37 -2.79
N ALA A 302 -9.55 19.26 -4.05
CA ALA A 302 -9.86 17.98 -4.67
C ALA A 302 -8.61 17.10 -4.79
N PHE A 303 -7.45 17.70 -5.16
CA PHE A 303 -6.18 17.00 -5.25
C PHE A 303 -5.74 16.46 -3.89
N GLN A 304 -5.70 17.31 -2.83
CA GLN A 304 -5.23 16.88 -1.52
C GLN A 304 -6.19 15.87 -0.86
N VAL A 305 -7.50 16.06 -1.01
CA VAL A 305 -8.49 15.08 -0.53
C VAL A 305 -8.30 13.74 -1.26
N ALA A 306 -8.15 13.74 -2.58
CA ALA A 306 -7.88 12.53 -3.34
C ALA A 306 -6.58 11.87 -2.90
N SER A 307 -5.50 12.65 -2.78
CA SER A 307 -4.17 12.18 -2.37
C SER A 307 -4.20 11.50 -1.01
N ILE A 308 -4.85 12.11 -0.02
CA ILE A 308 -4.86 11.59 1.36
C ILE A 308 -5.81 10.40 1.52
N ILE A 309 -7.05 10.48 1.02
CA ILE A 309 -8.02 9.38 1.20
C ILE A 309 -7.63 8.13 0.44
N THR A 310 -6.98 8.27 -0.73
CA THR A 310 -6.49 7.13 -1.51
C THR A 310 -5.14 6.63 -1.02
N THR A 311 -4.58 7.31 -0.01
CA THR A 311 -3.25 7.04 0.54
C THR A 311 -2.14 7.14 -0.52
N THR A 312 -2.30 8.04 -1.50
CA THR A 312 -1.30 8.24 -2.55
C THR A 312 -0.14 9.11 -2.07
N GLY A 313 -0.41 10.24 -1.40
CA GLY A 313 0.63 11.08 -0.82
C GLY A 313 1.25 12.13 -1.76
N PHE A 314 0.83 12.26 -3.02
CA PHE A 314 1.24 13.37 -3.88
C PHE A 314 0.74 14.72 -3.33
N SER A 315 1.49 15.79 -3.60
CA SER A 315 1.12 17.14 -3.20
C SER A 315 1.21 18.13 -4.36
N THR A 316 0.31 19.13 -4.34
CA THR A 316 0.35 20.31 -5.23
C THR A 316 0.54 21.59 -4.45
N THR A 317 0.41 21.56 -3.14
CA THR A 317 0.52 22.71 -2.24
C THR A 317 0.89 22.25 -0.84
N ASP A 318 1.49 23.14 -0.07
CA ASP A 318 1.77 22.88 1.34
C ASP A 318 0.51 23.09 2.19
N PHE A 319 -0.15 22.00 2.53
CA PHE A 319 -1.34 22.04 3.37
C PHE A 319 -1.05 22.29 4.87
N ASN A 320 0.23 22.35 5.28
CA ASN A 320 0.58 22.85 6.61
C ASN A 320 0.17 24.30 6.82
N LEU A 321 0.11 25.08 5.73
CA LEU A 321 -0.30 26.48 5.75
C LEU A 321 -1.82 26.66 5.79
N TRP A 322 -2.59 25.58 5.66
CA TRP A 322 -4.05 25.65 5.67
C TRP A 322 -4.62 25.82 7.08
N SER A 323 -5.90 26.18 7.15
CA SER A 323 -6.60 26.35 8.43
C SER A 323 -6.65 25.06 9.24
N GLY A 324 -6.80 25.17 10.56
CA GLY A 324 -6.94 24.02 11.45
C GLY A 324 -8.06 23.08 11.04
N THR A 325 -9.17 23.61 10.53
CA THR A 325 -10.30 22.82 10.00
C THR A 325 -9.87 21.94 8.83
N CYS A 326 -9.15 22.52 7.85
CA CYS A 326 -8.65 21.76 6.71
C CYS A 326 -7.67 20.67 7.13
N LYS A 327 -6.70 20.99 7.98
CA LYS A 327 -5.74 20.01 8.54
C LYS A 327 -6.46 18.87 9.27
N THR A 328 -7.48 19.20 10.09
CA THR A 328 -8.27 18.19 10.82
C THR A 328 -9.00 17.25 9.88
N ILE A 329 -9.63 17.77 8.81
CA ILE A 329 -10.29 16.94 7.79
C ILE A 329 -9.29 15.99 7.14
N LEU A 330 -8.10 16.49 6.75
CA LEU A 330 -7.06 15.65 6.14
C LEU A 330 -6.61 14.55 7.11
N VAL A 331 -6.40 14.87 8.40
CA VAL A 331 -6.03 13.87 9.41
C VAL A 331 -7.14 12.80 9.57
N ILE A 332 -8.42 13.19 9.57
CA ILE A 332 -9.52 12.21 9.61
C ILE A 332 -9.49 11.30 8.37
N LEU A 333 -9.25 11.86 7.18
CA LEU A 333 -9.13 11.09 5.94
C LEU A 333 -7.95 10.12 5.95
N MET A 334 -6.84 10.43 6.65
CA MET A 334 -5.70 9.53 6.81
C MET A 334 -6.12 8.18 7.41
N PHE A 335 -7.05 8.18 8.36
CA PHE A 335 -7.53 6.95 9.00
C PHE A 335 -8.59 6.21 8.16
N ILE A 336 -9.45 6.94 7.45
CA ILE A 336 -10.54 6.32 6.66
C ILE A 336 -9.96 5.45 5.53
N GLY A 337 -9.04 6.01 4.72
CA GLY A 337 -8.42 5.32 3.61
C GLY A 337 -9.34 5.07 2.42
N ALA A 338 -8.90 4.22 1.49
CA ALA A 338 -9.60 3.89 0.25
C ALA A 338 -10.60 2.71 0.40
N CYS A 339 -11.21 2.26 -0.70
CA CYS A 339 -12.08 1.09 -0.72
C CYS A 339 -11.28 -0.21 -0.49
N ALA A 340 -11.90 -1.21 0.11
CA ALA A 340 -11.36 -2.56 0.16
C ALA A 340 -11.22 -3.15 -1.26
N GLY A 341 -10.11 -3.88 -1.50
CA GLY A 341 -9.82 -4.39 -2.85
C GLY A 341 -9.50 -3.31 -3.88
N SER A 342 -8.98 -2.16 -3.43
CA SER A 342 -8.27 -1.15 -4.21
C SER A 342 -6.77 -1.25 -3.95
N THR A 343 -5.97 -0.40 -4.60
CA THR A 343 -4.52 -0.30 -4.34
C THR A 343 -4.20 0.50 -3.07
N GLY A 344 -5.13 1.35 -2.60
CA GLY A 344 -4.92 2.23 -1.45
C GLY A 344 -4.70 1.51 -0.12
N GLY A 345 -4.03 2.16 0.81
CA GLY A 345 -3.83 1.77 2.20
C GLY A 345 -4.98 2.16 3.13
N GLY A 346 -4.66 2.42 4.40
CA GLY A 346 -5.62 2.83 5.43
C GLY A 346 -6.54 1.72 5.93
N MET A 347 -7.43 2.07 6.86
CA MET A 347 -8.34 1.10 7.49
C MET A 347 -9.46 0.60 6.59
N LYS A 348 -9.73 1.23 5.45
CA LYS A 348 -10.76 0.97 4.44
C LYS A 348 -12.16 1.45 4.80
N VAL A 349 -12.79 2.12 3.82
CA VAL A 349 -14.16 2.66 3.95
C VAL A 349 -15.17 1.60 4.39
N SER A 350 -15.09 0.37 3.86
CA SER A 350 -16.01 -0.72 4.22
C SER A 350 -16.03 -1.04 5.70
N ARG A 351 -14.86 -1.01 6.36
CA ARG A 351 -14.78 -1.25 7.82
C ARG A 351 -15.47 -0.15 8.60
N PHE A 352 -15.28 1.12 8.22
CA PHE A 352 -15.99 2.25 8.83
C PHE A 352 -17.50 2.15 8.65
N VAL A 353 -17.98 1.80 7.45
CA VAL A 353 -19.41 1.59 7.19
C VAL A 353 -19.97 0.50 8.10
N ILE A 354 -19.26 -0.62 8.26
CA ILE A 354 -19.70 -1.72 9.13
C ILE A 354 -19.68 -1.30 10.59
N LEU A 355 -18.64 -0.56 11.04
CA LEU A 355 -18.59 -0.04 12.42
C LEU A 355 -19.73 0.91 12.73
N PHE A 356 -19.99 1.89 11.86
CA PHE A 356 -21.13 2.80 12.06
C PHE A 356 -22.45 2.03 12.14
N LYS A 357 -22.66 1.06 11.23
CA LYS A 357 -23.84 0.19 11.31
C LYS A 357 -23.90 -0.63 12.59
N THR A 358 -22.75 -1.06 13.11
CA THR A 358 -22.66 -1.79 14.38
C THR A 358 -23.08 -0.89 15.56
N VAL A 359 -22.59 0.36 15.59
CA VAL A 359 -22.98 1.35 16.62
C VAL A 359 -24.49 1.60 16.58
N PHE A 360 -25.07 1.86 15.39
CA PHE A 360 -26.51 2.07 15.28
C PHE A 360 -27.33 0.84 15.67
N LYS A 361 -26.88 -0.36 15.30
CA LYS A 361 -27.53 -1.60 15.75
C LYS A 361 -27.50 -1.73 17.28
N GLU A 362 -26.37 -1.40 17.89
CA GLU A 362 -26.24 -1.47 19.35
C GLU A 362 -27.18 -0.47 20.03
N LEU A 363 -27.24 0.78 19.55
CA LEU A 363 -28.19 1.77 20.05
C LEU A 363 -29.65 1.31 19.90
N ASP A 364 -30.01 0.71 18.76
CA ASP A 364 -31.35 0.19 18.51
C ASP A 364 -31.68 -1.00 19.45
N SER A 365 -30.67 -1.80 19.85
CA SER A 365 -30.84 -2.90 20.80
C SER A 365 -31.20 -2.42 22.21
N TYR A 366 -30.73 -1.23 22.63
CA TYR A 366 -31.16 -0.60 23.89
C TYR A 366 -32.61 -0.14 23.86
N ILE A 367 -33.08 0.32 22.67
CA ILE A 367 -34.46 0.78 22.50
C ILE A 367 -35.41 -0.40 22.31
N HIS A 368 -34.97 -1.42 21.55
CA HIS A 368 -35.78 -2.59 21.17
C HIS A 368 -35.08 -3.91 21.54
N PRO A 369 -34.97 -4.29 22.83
CA PRO A 369 -34.10 -5.43 23.25
C PRO A 369 -34.49 -6.79 22.67
N LYS A 370 -35.74 -6.98 22.24
CA LYS A 370 -36.25 -8.24 21.67
C LYS A 370 -36.13 -8.33 20.14
N ARG A 371 -35.65 -7.24 19.50
CA ARG A 371 -35.56 -7.20 18.03
C ARG A 371 -34.24 -7.84 17.58
N ILE A 372 -34.33 -8.93 16.83
CA ILE A 372 -33.16 -9.55 16.20
C ILE A 372 -32.83 -8.80 14.92
N GLN A 373 -31.73 -8.04 14.93
CA GLN A 373 -31.22 -7.35 13.74
C GLN A 373 -29.98 -8.02 13.21
N LYS A 374 -29.97 -8.29 11.91
CA LYS A 374 -28.77 -8.72 11.19
C LYS A 374 -28.13 -7.52 10.49
N LEU A 375 -26.82 -7.33 10.68
CA LEU A 375 -26.06 -6.35 9.91
C LEU A 375 -26.00 -6.81 8.46
N ALA A 376 -26.16 -5.87 7.54
CA ALA A 376 -26.08 -6.14 6.10
C ALA A 376 -25.16 -5.12 5.41
N LEU A 377 -24.42 -5.58 4.40
CA LEU A 377 -23.65 -4.78 3.45
C LEU A 377 -24.08 -5.15 2.04
N ASP A 378 -24.34 -4.18 1.18
CA ASP A 378 -24.88 -4.39 -0.18
C ASP A 378 -26.16 -5.25 -0.20
N GLY A 379 -27.01 -5.13 0.82
CA GLY A 379 -28.23 -5.91 0.98
C GLY A 379 -28.03 -7.38 1.39
N LYS A 380 -26.79 -7.80 1.68
CA LYS A 380 -26.48 -9.16 2.14
C LYS A 380 -26.13 -9.14 3.63
N PRO A 381 -26.63 -10.10 4.42
CA PRO A 381 -26.27 -10.22 5.83
C PRO A 381 -24.78 -10.50 5.99
N ILE A 382 -24.16 -9.87 6.98
CA ILE A 382 -22.76 -10.06 7.37
C ILE A 382 -22.70 -11.10 8.48
N ASP A 383 -21.77 -12.04 8.39
CA ASP A 383 -21.53 -13.02 9.43
C ASP A 383 -20.94 -12.38 10.69
N HIS A 384 -21.29 -12.89 11.86
CA HIS A 384 -20.78 -12.42 13.15
C HIS A 384 -19.24 -12.46 13.24
N ASP A 385 -18.62 -13.46 12.63
CA ASP A 385 -17.16 -13.60 12.61
C ASP A 385 -16.48 -12.46 11.87
N VAL A 386 -17.10 -11.94 10.79
CA VAL A 386 -16.59 -10.78 10.05
C VAL A 386 -16.65 -9.52 10.91
N VAL A 387 -17.78 -9.27 11.60
CA VAL A 387 -17.93 -8.12 12.49
C VAL A 387 -16.93 -8.19 13.64
N ARG A 388 -16.78 -9.37 14.25
CA ARG A 388 -15.79 -9.60 15.31
C ARG A 388 -14.36 -9.34 14.80
N SER A 389 -14.02 -9.82 13.61
CA SER A 389 -12.70 -9.61 13.00
C SER A 389 -12.41 -8.12 12.78
N ILE A 390 -13.40 -7.34 12.35
CA ILE A 390 -13.26 -5.89 12.18
C ILE A 390 -13.01 -5.20 13.51
N ASN A 391 -13.78 -5.54 14.57
CA ASN A 391 -13.59 -4.96 15.90
C ASN A 391 -12.20 -5.28 16.45
N VAL A 392 -11.75 -6.53 16.33
CA VAL A 392 -10.40 -6.94 16.75
C VAL A 392 -9.32 -6.21 15.96
N TYR A 393 -9.53 -6.00 14.65
CA TYR A 393 -8.61 -5.21 13.81
C TYR A 393 -8.45 -3.79 14.34
N PHE A 394 -9.57 -3.09 14.65
CA PHE A 394 -9.51 -1.72 15.18
C PHE A 394 -8.81 -1.64 16.54
N ILE A 395 -9.08 -2.59 17.43
CA ILE A 395 -8.39 -2.65 18.74
C ILE A 395 -6.88 -2.87 18.52
N THR A 396 -6.51 -3.83 17.67
CA THR A 396 -5.09 -4.12 17.36
C THR A 396 -4.40 -2.91 16.72
N PHE A 397 -5.09 -2.25 15.79
CA PHE A 397 -4.59 -1.02 15.15
C PHE A 397 -4.34 0.08 16.19
N ALA A 398 -5.31 0.34 17.08
CA ALA A 398 -5.19 1.35 18.13
C ALA A 398 -4.02 1.05 19.08
N VAL A 399 -3.85 -0.23 19.46
CA VAL A 399 -2.74 -0.65 20.32
C VAL A 399 -1.39 -0.41 19.64
N ILE A 400 -1.24 -0.83 18.38
CA ILE A 400 0.02 -0.61 17.63
C ILE A 400 0.26 0.90 17.48
N PHE A 401 -0.74 1.66 17.07
CA PHE A 401 -0.64 3.11 16.90
C PHE A 401 -0.14 3.80 18.18
N VAL A 402 -0.73 3.47 19.35
CA VAL A 402 -0.32 4.04 20.64
C VAL A 402 1.11 3.63 21.01
N ILE A 403 1.47 2.37 20.79
CA ILE A 403 2.85 1.90 21.06
C ILE A 403 3.84 2.62 20.14
N SER A 404 3.56 2.70 18.85
CA SER A 404 4.43 3.40 17.89
C SER A 404 4.56 4.88 18.24
N LEU A 405 3.44 5.55 18.55
CA LEU A 405 3.45 6.95 18.98
C LEU A 405 4.30 7.16 20.25
N PHE A 406 4.16 6.25 21.23
CA PHE A 406 4.99 6.30 22.44
C PHE A 406 6.48 6.12 22.13
N LEU A 407 6.84 5.18 21.23
CA LEU A 407 8.24 4.98 20.85
C LEU A 407 8.80 6.16 20.06
N VAL A 408 8.00 6.77 19.18
CA VAL A 408 8.40 7.96 18.41
C VAL A 408 8.49 9.20 19.30
N SER A 409 7.75 9.26 20.42
CA SER A 409 7.80 10.39 21.35
C SER A 409 9.13 10.58 22.06
N PHE A 410 10.07 9.62 21.99
CA PHE A 410 11.44 9.80 22.44
C PHE A 410 12.26 10.78 21.56
N GLU A 411 11.76 11.08 20.35
CA GLU A 411 12.22 12.22 19.58
C GLU A 411 11.68 13.51 20.23
N GLU A 412 12.50 14.53 20.35
CA GLU A 412 12.11 15.83 20.92
C GLU A 412 11.31 16.70 19.90
N ASN A 413 10.52 16.06 19.03
CA ASN A 413 9.64 16.74 18.09
C ASN A 413 8.29 17.06 18.75
N ASP A 414 7.53 17.97 18.15
CA ASP A 414 6.18 18.30 18.58
C ASP A 414 5.21 17.10 18.40
N LEU A 415 4.15 17.09 19.21
CA LEU A 415 3.18 16.00 19.20
C LEU A 415 2.49 15.83 17.85
N VAL A 416 2.25 16.91 17.11
CA VAL A 416 1.58 16.86 15.80
C VAL A 416 2.46 16.15 14.78
N THR A 417 3.77 16.47 14.75
CA THR A 417 4.76 15.78 13.92
C THR A 417 4.77 14.28 14.23
N ASN A 418 4.95 13.90 15.51
CA ASN A 418 5.03 12.50 15.92
C ASN A 418 3.73 11.74 15.63
N PHE A 419 2.58 12.33 15.97
CA PHE A 419 1.26 11.73 15.72
C PHE A 419 1.01 11.50 14.23
N THR A 420 1.28 12.53 13.41
CA THR A 420 1.00 12.43 11.97
C THR A 420 2.03 11.61 11.21
N ALA A 421 3.28 11.53 11.68
CA ALA A 421 4.27 10.61 11.13
C ALA A 421 3.85 9.14 11.33
N VAL A 422 3.41 8.77 12.54
CA VAL A 422 2.86 7.43 12.81
C VAL A 422 1.57 7.20 12.01
N ALA A 423 0.65 8.18 11.97
CA ALA A 423 -0.60 8.07 11.20
C ALA A 423 -0.33 7.87 9.71
N ALA A 424 0.61 8.64 9.13
CA ALA A 424 0.97 8.54 7.73
C ALA A 424 1.62 7.20 7.38
N THR A 425 2.48 6.66 8.24
CA THR A 425 3.20 5.42 7.98
C THR A 425 2.34 4.17 8.18
N ILE A 426 1.56 4.08 9.27
CA ILE A 426 0.69 2.92 9.53
C ILE A 426 -0.49 2.83 8.54
N ASN A 427 -0.92 3.96 7.99
CA ASN A 427 -1.96 4.01 6.95
C ASN A 427 -1.39 4.03 5.52
N ASN A 428 -0.07 4.00 5.34
CA ASN A 428 0.64 4.01 4.06
C ASN A 428 0.25 5.22 3.18
N ILE A 429 0.42 6.46 3.68
CA ILE A 429 -0.01 7.70 3.00
C ILE A 429 1.17 8.53 2.50
N GLY A 430 2.27 8.56 3.28
CA GLY A 430 3.47 9.35 3.02
C GLY A 430 3.53 10.63 3.85
N PRO A 431 2.99 11.77 3.40
CA PRO A 431 3.09 13.01 4.14
C PRO A 431 2.16 13.05 5.36
N GLY A 432 2.69 13.59 6.47
CA GLY A 432 1.95 13.98 7.67
C GLY A 432 1.72 15.48 7.73
N LEU A 433 1.93 16.07 8.92
CA LEU A 433 1.89 17.51 9.19
C LEU A 433 3.20 17.95 9.83
N GLU A 434 3.40 19.25 9.90
CA GLU A 434 4.57 19.94 10.46
C GLU A 434 5.89 19.39 9.85
N LEU A 435 6.82 18.85 10.63
CA LEU A 435 8.10 18.31 10.14
C LEU A 435 7.95 17.02 9.30
N ALA A 436 6.80 16.33 9.36
CA ALA A 436 6.47 15.22 8.49
C ALA A 436 5.58 15.65 7.31
N GLY A 437 5.41 16.96 7.08
CA GLY A 437 4.51 17.54 6.09
C GLY A 437 4.94 17.34 4.63
N PRO A 438 4.12 17.79 3.66
CA PRO A 438 4.29 17.48 2.24
C PRO A 438 5.54 18.11 1.60
N THR A 439 6.10 19.15 2.20
CA THR A 439 7.35 19.83 1.78
C THR A 439 8.56 19.40 2.59
N GLN A 440 8.38 18.49 3.53
CA GLN A 440 9.41 17.97 4.42
C GLN A 440 9.76 16.51 4.08
N ASN A 441 10.70 15.92 4.84
CA ASN A 441 11.11 14.53 4.66
C ASN A 441 11.37 13.85 6.00
N PHE A 442 11.48 12.52 6.00
CA PHE A 442 11.70 11.71 7.21
C PHE A 442 13.19 11.52 7.54
N GLY A 443 14.10 12.20 6.84
CA GLY A 443 15.55 12.06 7.04
C GLY A 443 16.03 12.49 8.42
N HIS A 444 15.35 13.47 9.04
CA HIS A 444 15.69 14.03 10.35
C HIS A 444 15.41 13.10 11.53
N PHE A 445 14.54 12.08 11.37
CA PHE A 445 14.25 11.14 12.45
C PHE A 445 15.44 10.23 12.78
N SER A 446 15.55 9.84 14.05
CA SER A 446 16.58 8.92 14.53
C SER A 446 16.44 7.54 13.91
N MET A 447 17.49 6.74 14.02
CA MET A 447 17.50 5.36 13.55
C MET A 447 16.38 4.52 14.21
N LEU A 448 16.16 4.69 15.52
CA LEU A 448 15.11 3.96 16.25
C LEU A 448 13.72 4.30 15.67
N THR A 449 13.43 5.58 15.54
CA THR A 449 12.15 6.05 14.99
C THR A 449 11.95 5.56 13.55
N LYS A 450 12.97 5.60 12.70
CA LYS A 450 12.91 5.04 11.35
C LYS A 450 12.53 3.55 11.34
N TYR A 451 13.08 2.73 12.26
CA TYR A 451 12.70 1.32 12.37
C TYR A 451 11.25 1.13 12.86
N VAL A 452 10.77 1.94 13.78
CA VAL A 452 9.36 1.93 14.23
C VAL A 452 8.43 2.26 13.05
N LEU A 453 8.72 3.34 12.33
CA LEU A 453 7.93 3.76 11.17
C LEU A 453 7.98 2.72 10.02
N MET A 454 9.13 2.06 9.79
CA MET A 454 9.23 0.95 8.83
C MET A 454 8.37 -0.25 9.23
N PHE A 455 8.31 -0.57 10.53
CA PHE A 455 7.39 -1.59 11.04
C PHE A 455 5.94 -1.20 10.80
N ASP A 456 5.57 0.06 11.07
CA ASP A 456 4.21 0.57 10.84
C ASP A 456 3.81 0.49 9.35
N MET A 457 4.72 0.86 8.43
CA MET A 457 4.48 0.73 6.98
C MET A 457 4.20 -0.72 6.56
N LEU A 458 4.99 -1.67 7.05
CA LEU A 458 4.80 -3.09 6.77
C LEU A 458 3.52 -3.63 7.42
N ALA A 459 3.24 -3.23 8.68
CA ALA A 459 2.06 -3.65 9.42
C ALA A 459 0.77 -3.13 8.74
N GLY A 460 0.75 -1.86 8.34
CA GLY A 460 -0.36 -1.26 7.61
C GLY A 460 -0.62 -1.96 6.28
N ARG A 461 0.42 -2.18 5.48
CA ARG A 461 0.29 -2.83 4.17
C ARG A 461 -0.18 -4.28 4.24
N LEU A 462 0.30 -5.03 5.23
CA LEU A 462 -0.04 -6.44 5.47
C LEU A 462 -1.29 -6.62 6.33
N GLU A 463 -2.02 -5.54 6.63
CA GLU A 463 -3.23 -5.57 7.48
C GLU A 463 -3.02 -6.19 8.86
N LEU A 464 -1.90 -5.88 9.48
CA LEU A 464 -1.48 -6.19 10.84
C LEU A 464 -1.23 -7.69 11.10
N PHE A 465 -2.25 -8.54 10.98
CA PHE A 465 -2.18 -9.94 11.43
C PHE A 465 -1.14 -10.80 10.71
N PRO A 466 -0.96 -10.73 9.38
CA PRO A 466 0.08 -11.50 8.69
C PRO A 466 1.49 -11.17 9.21
N LEU A 467 1.76 -9.90 9.54
CA LEU A 467 3.04 -9.51 10.13
C LEU A 467 3.15 -9.95 11.61
N LEU A 468 2.11 -9.71 12.41
CA LEU A 468 2.11 -10.04 13.83
C LEU A 468 2.27 -11.53 14.10
N ILE A 469 1.79 -12.40 13.21
CA ILE A 469 1.91 -13.85 13.35
C ILE A 469 3.39 -14.30 13.37
N LEU A 470 4.31 -13.54 12.75
CA LEU A 470 5.74 -13.81 12.81
C LEU A 470 6.30 -13.71 14.24
N PHE A 471 5.71 -12.88 15.09
CA PHE A 471 6.14 -12.67 16.47
C PHE A 471 5.47 -13.65 17.45
N HIS A 472 4.50 -14.45 17.00
CA HIS A 472 3.78 -15.36 17.87
C HIS A 472 4.64 -16.61 18.21
N PRO A 473 4.92 -16.90 19.51
CA PRO A 473 5.84 -17.98 19.90
C PRO A 473 5.47 -19.36 19.38
N ALA A 474 4.18 -19.67 19.23
CA ALA A 474 3.70 -20.98 18.75
C ALA A 474 4.15 -21.26 17.30
N VAL A 475 4.41 -20.23 16.49
CA VAL A 475 4.92 -20.40 15.11
C VAL A 475 6.31 -21.06 15.13
N TRP A 476 7.14 -20.68 16.07
CA TRP A 476 8.53 -21.12 16.18
C TRP A 476 8.71 -22.39 17.00
N LYS A 477 7.83 -22.67 17.97
CA LYS A 477 7.85 -23.93 18.76
C LYS A 477 7.71 -25.18 17.88
N ASP A 478 6.88 -25.17 16.86
CA ASP A 478 6.75 -26.26 15.89
C ASP A 478 8.06 -26.58 15.14
N LEU A 479 8.98 -25.63 15.06
CA LEU A 479 10.29 -25.80 14.45
C LEU A 479 11.24 -26.62 15.32
N HIS A 480 11.21 -26.38 16.62
CA HIS A 480 12.10 -27.05 17.58
C HIS A 480 11.66 -28.47 17.88
N THR A 481 10.36 -28.77 17.89
CA THR A 481 9.84 -30.12 18.20
C THR A 481 10.19 -31.13 17.10
N LYS A 482 10.13 -30.75 15.82
CA LYS A 482 10.53 -31.62 14.72
C LYS A 482 12.04 -31.93 14.71
N HIS A 483 12.90 -30.97 15.06
CA HIS A 483 14.34 -31.19 15.18
C HIS A 483 14.70 -32.16 16.32
N ARG A 484 13.97 -32.07 17.45
CA ARG A 484 14.17 -32.94 18.60
C ARG A 484 13.71 -34.38 18.33
N ASN A 485 12.64 -34.59 17.61
CA ASN A 485 12.17 -35.91 17.21
C ASN A 485 13.00 -36.54 16.10
N TRP A 486 13.61 -35.76 15.20
CA TRP A 486 14.52 -36.26 14.18
C TRP A 486 15.86 -36.72 14.79
N ARG A 487 16.39 -35.97 15.77
CA ARG A 487 17.59 -36.39 16.54
C ARG A 487 17.35 -37.64 17.40
N ARG A 488 16.11 -37.84 17.91
CA ARG A 488 15.76 -39.06 18.67
C ARG A 488 15.55 -40.29 17.79
N ARG A 489 15.25 -40.14 16.49
CA ARG A 489 15.14 -41.27 15.54
C ARG A 489 16.46 -41.67 14.91
N ARG A 490 17.53 -40.93 15.13
CA ARG A 490 18.90 -41.24 14.66
C ARG A 490 19.84 -41.75 15.78
N LYS A 491 19.34 -41.78 17.02
CA LYS A 491 19.95 -42.54 18.12
C LYS A 491 19.16 -43.83 18.33
#